data_2fffeccaa26885a2271cd1b224e51563
#
_entry.id   2fffeccaa26885a2271cd1b224e51563
#
_cell.length_a   1.000
_cell.length_b   1.000
_cell.length_c   1.000
_cell.angle_alpha   90.00
_cell.angle_beta   90.00
_cell.angle_gamma   90.00
#
_symmetry.space_group_name_H-M   'P 1'
#
loop_
_entity.id
_entity.type
_entity.pdbx_description
1 polymer ?
#
loop_
_entity_poly.entity_id
_entity_poly.type
_entity_poly.pdbx_seq_one_letter_code
_entity_poly.pdbx_strand_id
1 'polypeptide(L)'
;MHRLAKVSFLLIVAASVAVSLFAAKKEYFTEDEIDLIRDAQDLTARVPAYFNLAERRLIFLGLMEKSAQQIEKEKKAKEKRAKEDKKSVDTRATAKKAPLDDTSYLDDFTPAELLRGYIQALEEVTTNIDDAYSRKLDVRDSLEDLAKFVGDTLPMLEKFKPKNDVERLALQDAVDKAKQAAADTKEALSVVPKTEKKRK
;
A
#
# COMPACT_ATOMS: atom_id res chain seq x y z
N MET A 1 8.12 31.29 -48.57
CA MET A 1 7.87 29.88 -48.24
C MET A 1 8.60 29.32 -47.01
N HIS A 2 9.56 30.03 -46.37
CA HIS A 2 10.34 29.52 -45.23
C HIS A 2 9.67 29.66 -43.85
N ARG A 3 8.57 30.40 -43.73
CA ARG A 3 7.89 30.59 -42.42
C ARG A 3 6.91 29.47 -42.06
N LEU A 4 6.34 28.77 -43.02
CA LEU A 4 5.41 27.65 -42.81
C LEU A 4 6.12 26.37 -42.33
N ALA A 5 7.36 26.12 -42.78
CA ALA A 5 8.14 24.95 -42.38
C ALA A 5 8.56 24.97 -40.90
N LYS A 6 8.78 26.17 -40.33
CA LYS A 6 9.18 26.32 -38.93
C LYS A 6 8.03 26.04 -37.95
N VAL A 7 6.81 26.35 -38.32
CA VAL A 7 5.62 26.13 -37.50
C VAL A 7 5.28 24.62 -37.45
N SER A 8 5.41 23.93 -38.58
CA SER A 8 5.16 22.47 -38.62
C SER A 8 6.16 21.66 -37.81
N PHE A 9 7.44 22.08 -37.76
CA PHE A 9 8.46 21.41 -36.97
C PHE A 9 8.23 21.58 -35.46
N LEU A 10 7.75 22.75 -35.03
CA LEU A 10 7.45 23.06 -33.64
C LEU A 10 6.23 22.29 -33.13
N LEU A 11 5.24 22.04 -34.00
CA LEU A 11 4.04 21.24 -33.67
C LEU A 11 4.36 19.75 -33.51
N ILE A 12 5.31 19.23 -34.32
CA ILE A 12 5.74 17.82 -34.23
C ILE A 12 6.54 17.58 -32.95
N VAL A 13 7.37 18.53 -32.52
CA VAL A 13 8.15 18.42 -31.27
C VAL A 13 7.23 18.51 -30.04
N ALA A 14 6.19 19.36 -30.08
CA ALA A 14 5.20 19.44 -28.99
C ALA A 14 4.35 18.17 -28.86
N ALA A 15 4.03 17.49 -29.96
CA ALA A 15 3.29 16.23 -29.92
C ALA A 15 4.10 15.04 -29.38
N SER A 16 5.43 15.04 -29.58
CA SER A 16 6.31 13.95 -29.09
C SER A 16 6.56 14.04 -27.60
N VAL A 17 6.43 15.19 -26.95
CA VAL A 17 6.59 15.35 -25.49
C VAL A 17 5.34 14.89 -24.72
N ALA A 18 4.15 14.97 -25.36
CA ALA A 18 2.89 14.57 -24.71
C ALA A 18 2.71 13.04 -24.54
N VAL A 19 3.44 12.23 -25.31
CA VAL A 19 3.31 10.76 -25.25
C VAL A 19 4.11 10.13 -24.10
N SER A 20 5.06 10.87 -23.52
CA SER A 20 5.95 10.33 -22.46
C SER A 20 5.36 10.40 -21.04
N LEU A 21 4.16 10.96 -20.85
CA LEU A 21 3.57 11.18 -19.51
C LEU A 21 2.61 10.08 -19.03
N PHE A 22 2.36 9.06 -19.86
CA PHE A 22 1.63 7.87 -19.44
C PHE A 22 2.59 6.68 -19.21
N ALA A 23 3.63 6.88 -18.40
CA ALA A 23 4.26 5.74 -17.76
C ALA A 23 3.20 5.14 -16.80
N ALA A 24 2.59 4.04 -17.20
CA ALA A 24 1.66 3.32 -16.33
C ALA A 24 2.35 3.11 -14.97
N LYS A 25 1.78 3.70 -13.91
CA LYS A 25 2.29 3.51 -12.54
C LYS A 25 2.33 2.01 -12.31
N LYS A 26 3.53 1.45 -12.06
CA LYS A 26 3.66 0.02 -11.81
C LYS A 26 2.84 -0.32 -10.56
N GLU A 27 1.92 -1.26 -10.68
CA GLU A 27 1.13 -1.76 -9.57
C GLU A 27 1.98 -2.72 -8.73
N TYR A 28 2.04 -2.49 -7.44
CA TYR A 28 2.76 -3.34 -6.47
C TYR A 28 1.81 -4.11 -5.57
N PHE A 29 0.51 -4.05 -5.85
CA PHE A 29 -0.50 -4.88 -5.21
C PHE A 29 -0.87 -6.06 -6.12
N THR A 30 -1.15 -7.19 -5.51
CA THR A 30 -1.67 -8.36 -6.23
C THR A 30 -3.17 -8.22 -6.48
N GLU A 31 -3.72 -8.98 -7.43
CA GLU A 31 -5.16 -8.99 -7.70
C GLU A 31 -5.99 -9.27 -6.44
N ASP A 32 -5.51 -10.19 -5.57
CA ASP A 32 -6.19 -10.53 -4.32
C ASP A 32 -6.15 -9.39 -3.30
N GLU A 33 -5.06 -8.61 -3.28
CA GLU A 33 -4.96 -7.39 -2.46
C GLU A 33 -5.88 -6.28 -2.98
N ILE A 34 -5.97 -6.12 -4.31
CA ILE A 34 -6.88 -5.17 -4.95
C ILE A 34 -8.35 -5.53 -4.63
N ASP A 35 -8.71 -6.81 -4.67
CA ASP A 35 -10.04 -7.25 -4.29
C ASP A 35 -10.36 -6.94 -2.81
N LEU A 36 -9.40 -7.17 -1.89
CA LEU A 36 -9.54 -6.81 -0.47
C LEU A 36 -9.79 -5.31 -0.27
N ILE A 37 -9.05 -4.46 -1.01
CA ILE A 37 -9.24 -3.01 -0.98
C ILE A 37 -10.63 -2.63 -1.53
N ARG A 38 -11.07 -3.29 -2.61
CA ARG A 38 -12.37 -3.05 -3.24
C ARG A 38 -13.53 -3.40 -2.32
N ASP A 39 -13.38 -4.46 -1.52
CA ASP A 39 -14.38 -4.87 -0.54
C ASP A 39 -14.48 -3.89 0.64
N ALA A 40 -13.40 -3.17 0.95
CA ALA A 40 -13.36 -2.14 1.97
C ALA A 40 -13.94 -0.80 1.44
N GLN A 41 -15.27 -0.62 1.52
CA GLN A 41 -15.95 0.53 0.92
C GLN A 41 -15.81 1.82 1.74
N ASP A 42 -15.81 1.71 3.07
CA ASP A 42 -15.73 2.86 3.97
C ASP A 42 -14.29 3.20 4.35
N LEU A 43 -14.01 4.47 4.64
CA LEU A 43 -12.69 4.95 5.07
C LEU A 43 -12.17 4.16 6.28
N THR A 44 -13.03 3.89 7.25
CA THR A 44 -12.71 3.15 8.48
C THR A 44 -12.33 1.69 8.24
N ALA A 45 -12.73 1.10 7.12
CA ALA A 45 -12.32 -0.24 6.69
C ALA A 45 -11.13 -0.19 5.73
N ARG A 46 -11.10 0.81 4.85
CA ARG A 46 -10.09 0.92 3.77
C ARG A 46 -8.71 1.30 4.30
N VAL A 47 -8.63 2.27 5.22
CA VAL A 47 -7.35 2.69 5.81
C VAL A 47 -6.66 1.53 6.54
N PRO A 48 -7.31 0.77 7.44
CA PRO A 48 -6.72 -0.43 8.02
C PRO A 48 -6.36 -1.52 7.01
N ALA A 49 -7.10 -1.65 5.90
CA ALA A 49 -6.75 -2.60 4.84
C ALA A 49 -5.38 -2.27 4.23
N TYR A 50 -5.14 -1.02 3.86
CA TYR A 50 -3.83 -0.59 3.36
C TYR A 50 -2.71 -0.75 4.39
N PHE A 51 -2.96 -0.44 5.67
CA PHE A 51 -1.97 -0.71 6.72
C PHE A 51 -1.61 -2.18 6.80
N ASN A 52 -2.60 -3.08 6.74
CA ASN A 52 -2.37 -4.51 6.70
C ASN A 52 -1.48 -4.92 5.52
N LEU A 53 -1.70 -4.34 4.34
CA LEU A 53 -0.88 -4.62 3.16
C LEU A 53 0.56 -4.12 3.33
N ALA A 54 0.75 -2.95 3.91
CA ALA A 54 2.07 -2.41 4.24
C ALA A 54 2.78 -3.27 5.30
N GLU A 55 2.09 -3.66 6.39
CA GLU A 55 2.64 -4.53 7.45
C GLU A 55 3.10 -5.88 6.90
N ARG A 56 2.32 -6.51 6.01
CA ARG A 56 2.70 -7.79 5.38
C ARG A 56 4.04 -7.70 4.66
N ARG A 57 4.30 -6.59 3.96
CA ARG A 57 5.58 -6.34 3.29
C ARG A 57 6.72 -6.19 4.27
N LEU A 58 6.50 -5.46 5.38
CA LEU A 58 7.49 -5.32 6.44
C LEU A 58 7.77 -6.64 7.17
N ILE A 59 6.74 -7.47 7.39
CA ILE A 59 6.87 -8.82 7.94
C ILE A 59 7.69 -9.71 6.99
N PHE A 60 7.40 -9.66 5.69
CA PHE A 60 8.11 -10.45 4.68
C PHE A 60 9.58 -10.02 4.57
N LEU A 61 9.88 -8.74 4.70
CA LEU A 61 11.24 -8.19 4.78
C LEU A 61 11.96 -8.52 6.11
N GLY A 62 11.27 -9.14 7.06
CA GLY A 62 11.83 -9.45 8.38
C GLY A 62 12.02 -8.21 9.28
N LEU A 63 11.35 -7.11 8.99
CA LEU A 63 11.40 -5.86 9.75
C LEU A 63 10.36 -5.80 10.86
N MET A 64 9.30 -6.58 10.75
CA MET A 64 8.21 -6.66 11.71
C MET A 64 7.93 -8.12 12.06
N GLU A 65 7.64 -8.39 13.32
CA GLU A 65 7.20 -9.72 13.75
C GLU A 65 5.68 -9.88 13.52
N LYS A 66 5.29 -11.11 13.17
CA LYS A 66 3.86 -11.43 13.06
C LYS A 66 3.20 -11.31 14.43
N SER A 67 2.07 -10.65 14.49
CA SER A 67 1.28 -10.61 15.72
C SER A 67 0.78 -12.02 16.10
N ALA A 68 0.53 -12.25 17.39
CA ALA A 68 -0.02 -13.53 17.86
C ALA A 68 -1.34 -13.89 17.14
N GLN A 69 -2.17 -12.89 16.83
CA GLN A 69 -3.41 -13.08 16.08
C GLN A 69 -3.17 -13.49 14.62
N GLN A 70 -2.14 -12.92 13.97
CA GLN A 70 -1.76 -13.31 12.60
C GLN A 70 -1.23 -14.74 12.56
N ILE A 71 -0.39 -15.11 13.53
CA ILE A 71 0.13 -16.49 13.68
C ILE A 71 -1.00 -17.50 13.88
N GLU A 72 -2.00 -17.16 14.71
CA GLU A 72 -3.15 -18.03 14.95
C GLU A 72 -4.04 -18.17 13.73
N LYS A 73 -4.28 -17.07 12.98
CA LYS A 73 -5.03 -17.09 11.71
C LYS A 73 -4.33 -17.93 10.65
N GLU A 74 -3.01 -17.77 10.48
CA GLU A 74 -2.23 -18.60 9.55
C GLU A 74 -2.30 -20.09 9.92
N LYS A 75 -2.19 -20.41 11.20
CA LYS A 75 -2.31 -21.80 11.68
C LYS A 75 -3.67 -22.39 11.31
N LYS A 76 -4.75 -21.68 11.60
CA LYS A 76 -6.12 -22.09 11.25
C LYS A 76 -6.32 -22.23 9.75
N ALA A 77 -5.75 -21.31 8.96
CA ALA A 77 -5.82 -21.36 7.49
C ALA A 77 -5.07 -22.60 6.93
N LYS A 78 -3.86 -22.88 7.44
CA LYS A 78 -3.08 -24.07 7.06
C LYS A 78 -3.78 -25.38 7.44
N GLU A 79 -4.38 -25.44 8.64
CA GLU A 79 -5.16 -26.61 9.06
C GLU A 79 -6.40 -26.85 8.19
N LYS A 80 -7.07 -25.75 7.79
CA LYS A 80 -8.24 -25.82 6.90
C LYS A 80 -7.86 -26.34 5.52
N ARG A 81 -6.75 -25.86 4.95
CA ARG A 81 -6.20 -26.35 3.67
C ARG A 81 -5.85 -27.84 3.74
N ALA A 82 -5.11 -28.25 4.79
CA ALA A 82 -4.73 -29.64 4.96
C ALA A 82 -5.94 -30.60 5.12
N LYS A 83 -7.08 -30.12 5.58
CA LYS A 83 -8.34 -30.88 5.66
C LYS A 83 -9.11 -30.88 4.32
N GLU A 84 -9.03 -29.81 3.54
CA GLU A 84 -9.67 -29.70 2.22
C GLU A 84 -8.92 -30.52 1.17
N ASP A 85 -7.58 -30.50 1.17
CA ASP A 85 -6.74 -31.31 0.24
C ASP A 85 -6.93 -32.82 0.45
N LYS A 86 -7.27 -33.26 1.65
CA LYS A 86 -7.61 -34.67 1.92
C LYS A 86 -9.01 -35.06 1.44
N LYS A 87 -9.86 -34.11 1.07
CA LYS A 87 -11.27 -34.35 0.68
C LYS A 87 -11.52 -34.21 -0.81
N SER A 88 -10.58 -33.64 -1.58
CA SER A 88 -10.72 -33.39 -3.01
C SER A 88 -9.75 -34.22 -3.83
N VAL A 89 -10.04 -35.52 -3.95
CA VAL A 89 -9.48 -36.40 -5.04
C VAL A 89 -10.52 -36.50 -6.13
N ASP A 90 -11.18 -35.49 -6.53
CA ASP A 90 -11.83 -35.33 -7.83
C ASP A 90 -12.48 -33.94 -7.94
N THR A 91 -11.98 -33.14 -8.78
CA THR A 91 -12.67 -32.23 -9.70
C THR A 91 -11.75 -31.05 -10.07
N ARG A 92 -11.56 -30.87 -11.35
CA ARG A 92 -11.03 -29.76 -12.14
C ARG A 92 -10.76 -28.47 -11.37
N ALA A 93 -9.49 -28.09 -11.36
CA ALA A 93 -8.94 -26.87 -10.79
C ALA A 93 -9.68 -25.58 -11.24
N THR A 94 -10.53 -25.10 -10.38
CA THR A 94 -10.68 -23.65 -10.18
C THR A 94 -9.60 -23.32 -9.15
N ALA A 95 -8.62 -22.48 -9.52
CA ALA A 95 -7.61 -21.97 -8.61
C ALA A 95 -8.34 -21.30 -7.44
N LYS A 96 -8.44 -21.99 -6.31
CA LYS A 96 -9.00 -21.39 -5.08
C LYS A 96 -8.03 -20.33 -4.65
N LYS A 97 -8.50 -19.08 -4.67
CA LYS A 97 -7.85 -17.89 -4.14
C LYS A 97 -7.17 -18.23 -2.82
N ALA A 98 -5.85 -18.03 -2.74
CA ALA A 98 -5.12 -18.22 -1.51
C ALA A 98 -5.64 -17.20 -0.49
N PRO A 99 -5.99 -17.60 0.76
CA PRO A 99 -6.34 -16.62 1.77
C PRO A 99 -5.17 -15.67 1.98
N LEU A 100 -5.42 -14.37 1.98
CA LEU A 100 -4.42 -13.32 2.23
C LEU A 100 -3.79 -13.37 3.64
N ASP A 101 -4.12 -14.37 4.45
CA ASP A 101 -3.51 -14.64 5.76
C ASP A 101 -2.09 -15.23 5.67
N ASP A 102 -1.70 -15.76 4.49
CA ASP A 102 -0.36 -16.26 4.21
C ASP A 102 0.42 -15.23 3.37
N THR A 103 1.66 -14.94 3.74
CA THR A 103 2.53 -13.98 3.02
C THR A 103 3.32 -14.64 1.87
N SER A 104 3.12 -15.93 1.61
CA SER A 104 3.85 -16.67 0.56
C SER A 104 3.62 -16.13 -0.85
N TYR A 105 2.50 -15.43 -1.09
CA TYR A 105 2.25 -14.76 -2.37
C TYR A 105 3.21 -13.60 -2.66
N LEU A 106 3.95 -13.14 -1.64
CA LEU A 106 4.98 -12.10 -1.79
C LEU A 106 6.34 -12.66 -2.20
N ASP A 107 6.50 -13.99 -2.29
CA ASP A 107 7.76 -14.65 -2.67
C ASP A 107 8.26 -14.21 -4.07
N ASP A 108 7.34 -13.81 -4.95
CA ASP A 108 7.67 -13.34 -6.31
C ASP A 108 8.15 -11.87 -6.35
N PHE A 109 8.07 -11.15 -5.23
CA PHE A 109 8.48 -9.75 -5.15
C PHE A 109 9.91 -9.60 -4.64
N THR A 110 10.67 -8.76 -5.29
CA THR A 110 11.98 -8.34 -4.79
C THR A 110 11.84 -7.43 -3.56
N PRO A 111 12.86 -7.35 -2.68
CA PRO A 111 12.82 -6.42 -1.54
C PRO A 111 12.54 -4.96 -1.92
N ALA A 112 13.07 -4.52 -3.07
CA ALA A 112 12.80 -3.17 -3.57
C ALA A 112 11.33 -2.98 -3.98
N GLU A 113 10.70 -4.00 -4.56
CA GLU A 113 9.27 -3.96 -4.92
C GLU A 113 8.38 -4.00 -3.68
N LEU A 114 8.77 -4.73 -2.65
CA LEU A 114 8.05 -4.74 -1.37
C LEU A 114 8.11 -3.36 -0.70
N LEU A 115 9.26 -2.69 -0.70
CA LEU A 115 9.38 -1.31 -0.21
C LEU A 115 8.53 -0.33 -1.01
N ARG A 116 8.47 -0.47 -2.33
CA ARG A 116 7.59 0.34 -3.19
C ARG A 116 6.12 0.06 -2.94
N GLY A 117 5.74 -1.19 -2.68
CA GLY A 117 4.38 -1.54 -2.27
C GLY A 117 3.99 -0.93 -0.91
N TYR A 118 4.94 -0.82 0.03
CA TYR A 118 4.74 -0.06 1.27
C TYR A 118 4.48 1.43 0.97
N ILE A 119 5.28 2.04 0.09
CA ILE A 119 5.10 3.44 -0.33
C ILE A 119 3.71 3.63 -0.94
N GLN A 120 3.33 2.74 -1.86
CA GLN A 120 2.02 2.79 -2.52
C GLN A 120 0.88 2.71 -1.52
N ALA A 121 0.98 1.83 -0.51
CA ALA A 121 -0.03 1.73 0.54
C ALA A 121 -0.18 3.05 1.32
N LEU A 122 0.93 3.72 1.68
CA LEU A 122 0.88 5.03 2.34
C LEU A 122 0.28 6.12 1.45
N GLU A 123 0.61 6.13 0.16
CA GLU A 123 0.04 7.08 -0.80
C GLU A 123 -1.48 6.92 -0.91
N GLU A 124 -1.94 5.68 -1.00
CA GLU A 124 -3.37 5.39 -1.07
C GLU A 124 -4.09 5.78 0.22
N VAL A 125 -3.51 5.52 1.40
CA VAL A 125 -4.07 5.97 2.68
C VAL A 125 -4.22 7.50 2.68
N THR A 126 -3.16 8.23 2.35
CA THR A 126 -3.18 9.69 2.32
C THR A 126 -4.25 10.20 1.35
N THR A 127 -4.27 9.66 0.12
CA THR A 127 -5.25 10.04 -0.90
C THR A 127 -6.70 9.77 -0.43
N ASN A 128 -6.96 8.62 0.20
CA ASN A 128 -8.31 8.29 0.71
C ASN A 128 -8.73 9.20 1.86
N ILE A 129 -7.81 9.61 2.75
CA ILE A 129 -8.08 10.56 3.82
C ILE A 129 -8.40 11.94 3.24
N ASP A 130 -7.60 12.42 2.27
CA ASP A 130 -7.80 13.73 1.61
C ASP A 130 -9.13 13.79 0.85
N ASP A 131 -9.48 12.72 0.14
CA ASP A 131 -10.76 12.60 -0.56
C ASP A 131 -11.94 12.59 0.44
N ALA A 132 -11.83 11.88 1.54
CA ALA A 132 -12.84 11.88 2.59
C ALA A 132 -12.99 13.26 3.25
N TYR A 133 -11.88 13.95 3.52
CA TYR A 133 -11.88 15.30 4.05
C TYR A 133 -12.53 16.30 3.09
N SER A 134 -12.22 16.21 1.80
CA SER A 134 -12.84 17.05 0.76
C SER A 134 -14.35 16.88 0.71
N ARG A 135 -14.85 15.69 1.01
CA ARG A 135 -16.26 15.35 1.14
C ARG A 135 -16.87 15.68 2.52
N LYS A 136 -16.10 16.35 3.39
CA LYS A 136 -16.52 16.75 4.75
C LYS A 136 -16.85 15.57 5.67
N LEU A 137 -16.23 14.42 5.43
CA LEU A 137 -16.33 13.27 6.33
C LEU A 137 -15.37 13.47 7.52
N ASP A 138 -15.67 12.78 8.61
CA ASP A 138 -14.77 12.75 9.77
C ASP A 138 -13.54 11.87 9.43
N VAL A 139 -12.36 12.48 9.45
CA VAL A 139 -11.09 11.82 9.14
C VAL A 139 -10.16 11.74 10.34
N ARG A 140 -10.60 12.23 11.51
CA ARG A 140 -9.74 12.36 12.68
C ARG A 140 -9.13 11.04 13.14
N ASP A 141 -9.98 10.02 13.30
CA ASP A 141 -9.53 8.69 13.74
C ASP A 141 -8.52 8.11 12.72
N SER A 142 -8.77 8.26 11.40
CA SER A 142 -7.86 7.79 10.34
C SER A 142 -6.52 8.52 10.34
N LEU A 143 -6.49 9.81 10.65
CA LEU A 143 -5.25 10.58 10.80
C LEU A 143 -4.47 10.13 12.05
N GLU A 144 -5.15 9.86 13.17
CA GLU A 144 -4.50 9.35 14.38
C GLU A 144 -3.90 7.95 14.14
N ASP A 145 -4.63 7.07 13.42
CA ASP A 145 -4.14 5.76 13.02
C ASP A 145 -2.93 5.86 12.07
N LEU A 146 -2.95 6.78 11.11
CA LEU A 146 -1.82 7.02 10.20
C LEU A 146 -0.58 7.53 10.97
N ALA A 147 -0.76 8.50 11.88
CA ALA A 147 0.32 9.00 12.71
C ALA A 147 0.98 7.88 13.53
N LYS A 148 0.16 7.02 14.13
CA LYS A 148 0.64 5.86 14.89
C LYS A 148 1.37 4.87 13.99
N PHE A 149 0.74 4.49 12.87
CA PHE A 149 1.30 3.52 11.93
C PHE A 149 2.69 3.95 11.43
N VAL A 150 2.83 5.20 11.00
CA VAL A 150 4.11 5.72 10.52
C VAL A 150 5.13 5.83 11.65
N GLY A 151 4.70 6.26 12.86
CA GLY A 151 5.55 6.30 14.04
C GLY A 151 6.12 4.93 14.42
N ASP A 152 5.33 3.87 14.26
CA ASP A 152 5.74 2.49 14.56
C ASP A 152 6.63 1.91 13.44
N THR A 153 6.36 2.21 12.17
CA THR A 153 7.04 1.58 11.02
C THR A 153 8.32 2.29 10.59
N LEU A 154 8.44 3.59 10.78
CA LEU A 154 9.64 4.35 10.39
C LEU A 154 10.93 3.81 11.05
N PRO A 155 10.98 3.56 12.38
CA PRO A 155 12.16 2.96 13.00
C PRO A 155 12.49 1.55 12.51
N MET A 156 11.49 0.83 11.98
CA MET A 156 11.70 -0.50 11.40
C MET A 156 12.35 -0.40 10.02
N LEU A 157 11.89 0.52 9.16
CA LEU A 157 12.52 0.80 7.88
C LEU A 157 13.99 1.17 8.02
N GLU A 158 14.34 1.99 9.01
CA GLU A 158 15.73 2.40 9.27
C GLU A 158 16.64 1.24 9.67
N LYS A 159 16.11 0.10 10.09
CA LYS A 159 16.87 -1.13 10.38
C LYS A 159 17.14 -1.98 9.14
N PHE A 160 16.47 -1.74 8.03
CA PHE A 160 16.65 -2.52 6.81
C PHE A 160 18.06 -2.31 6.26
N LYS A 161 18.70 -3.41 5.86
CA LYS A 161 20.05 -3.40 5.28
C LYS A 161 19.97 -3.72 3.79
N PRO A 162 20.00 -2.71 2.91
CA PRO A 162 19.93 -2.94 1.47
C PRO A 162 21.17 -3.67 0.97
N LYS A 163 21.00 -4.63 0.06
CA LYS A 163 22.06 -5.44 -0.52
C LYS A 163 22.61 -4.87 -1.83
N ASN A 164 21.88 -3.96 -2.45
CA ASN A 164 22.22 -3.35 -3.75
C ASN A 164 21.65 -1.93 -3.85
N ASP A 165 22.03 -1.21 -4.91
CA ASP A 165 21.62 0.19 -5.12
C ASP A 165 20.10 0.34 -5.35
N VAL A 166 19.46 -0.64 -5.96
CA VAL A 166 18.00 -0.60 -6.20
C VAL A 166 17.23 -0.68 -4.89
N GLU A 167 17.66 -1.57 -3.99
CA GLU A 167 17.08 -1.66 -2.65
C GLU A 167 17.39 -0.41 -1.82
N ARG A 168 18.60 0.15 -1.95
CA ARG A 168 18.99 1.38 -1.23
C ARG A 168 18.12 2.57 -1.64
N LEU A 169 17.88 2.74 -2.94
CA LEU A 169 16.99 3.81 -3.43
C LEU A 169 15.54 3.59 -2.97
N ALA A 170 15.02 2.37 -3.10
CA ALA A 170 13.67 2.06 -2.66
C ALA A 170 13.49 2.25 -1.13
N LEU A 171 14.51 1.94 -0.32
CA LEU A 171 14.51 2.21 1.10
C LEU A 171 14.50 3.71 1.40
N GLN A 172 15.34 4.48 0.71
CA GLN A 172 15.35 5.93 0.88
C GLN A 172 14.01 6.53 0.55
N ASP A 173 13.41 6.16 -0.59
CA ASP A 173 12.07 6.60 -0.99
C ASP A 173 11.01 6.23 0.07
N ALA A 174 11.08 5.02 0.65
CA ALA A 174 10.14 4.57 1.67
C ALA A 174 10.28 5.37 2.99
N VAL A 175 11.51 5.63 3.42
CA VAL A 175 11.79 6.45 4.61
C VAL A 175 11.35 7.89 4.39
N ASP A 176 11.64 8.47 3.24
CA ASP A 176 11.26 9.85 2.91
C ASP A 176 9.74 9.99 2.83
N LYS A 177 9.05 9.02 2.22
CA LYS A 177 7.58 8.99 2.18
C LYS A 177 6.96 8.85 3.57
N ALA A 178 7.52 7.99 4.42
CA ALA A 178 7.05 7.85 5.80
C ALA A 178 7.25 9.14 6.61
N LYS A 179 8.40 9.80 6.48
CA LYS A 179 8.66 11.10 7.13
C LYS A 179 7.72 12.18 6.64
N GLN A 180 7.46 12.24 5.35
CA GLN A 180 6.49 13.16 4.76
C GLN A 180 5.09 12.90 5.33
N ALA A 181 4.62 11.65 5.29
CA ALA A 181 3.31 11.29 5.83
C ALA A 181 3.18 11.63 7.32
N ALA A 182 4.23 11.45 8.11
CA ALA A 182 4.25 11.85 9.53
C ALA A 182 4.11 13.38 9.71
N ALA A 183 4.80 14.17 8.88
CA ALA A 183 4.75 15.62 8.94
C ALA A 183 3.37 16.15 8.53
N ASP A 184 2.85 15.67 7.39
CA ASP A 184 1.56 16.07 6.83
C ASP A 184 0.41 15.69 7.80
N THR A 185 0.48 14.48 8.37
CA THR A 185 -0.50 14.01 9.36
C THR A 185 -0.49 14.86 10.62
N LYS A 186 0.70 15.26 11.12
CA LYS A 186 0.82 16.14 12.29
C LYS A 186 0.21 17.51 12.02
N GLU A 187 0.44 18.06 10.84
CA GLU A 187 -0.16 19.33 10.41
C GLU A 187 -1.68 19.19 10.31
N ALA A 188 -2.18 18.17 9.61
CA ALA A 188 -3.61 17.92 9.49
C ALA A 188 -4.31 17.73 10.84
N LEU A 189 -3.70 17.01 11.79
CA LEU A 189 -4.21 16.85 13.14
C LEU A 189 -4.29 18.16 13.94
N SER A 190 -3.51 19.17 13.58
CA SER A 190 -3.56 20.49 14.23
C SER A 190 -4.78 21.30 13.80
N VAL A 191 -5.30 21.07 12.60
CA VAL A 191 -6.42 21.83 12.02
C VAL A 191 -7.75 21.07 12.04
N VAL A 192 -7.72 19.73 12.02
CA VAL A 192 -8.93 18.90 12.10
C VAL A 192 -9.43 18.86 13.56
N PRO A 193 -10.66 19.32 13.86
CA PRO A 193 -11.17 19.36 15.23
C PRO A 193 -11.30 17.95 15.81
N LYS A 194 -11.14 17.84 17.15
CA LYS A 194 -11.45 16.59 17.86
C LYS A 194 -12.95 16.37 17.86
N THR A 195 -13.37 15.24 17.30
CA THR A 195 -14.76 14.83 17.33
C THR A 195 -15.11 14.43 18.76
N GLU A 196 -16.03 15.15 19.40
CA GLU A 196 -16.56 14.72 20.70
C GLU A 196 -17.33 13.40 20.51
N LYS A 197 -16.73 12.28 20.95
CA LYS A 197 -17.44 11.00 21.01
C LYS A 197 -18.63 11.18 21.95
N LYS A 198 -19.84 11.35 21.40
CA LYS A 198 -21.08 11.28 22.19
C LYS A 198 -21.08 9.94 22.92
N ARG A 199 -20.81 9.97 24.22
CA ARG A 199 -21.01 8.80 25.11
C ARG A 199 -22.49 8.43 25.04
N LYS A 200 -22.78 7.31 24.39
CA LYS A 200 -24.10 6.65 24.49
C LYS A 200 -24.13 5.82 25.76
#